data_e919fd7fa5c3d48cafe6961dd87fa4bf
#
_entry.id   e919fd7fa5c3d48cafe6961dd87fa4bf
#
_cell.length_a   1.000
_cell.length_b   1.000
_cell.length_c   1.000
_cell.angle_alpha   90.00
_cell.angle_beta   90.00
_cell.angle_gamma   90.00
#
_symmetry.space_group_name_H-M   'P 1'
#
loop_
_entity.id
_entity.type
_entity.pdbx_description
1 polymer ?
#
loop_
_entity_poly.entity_id
_entity_poly.type
_entity_poly.pdbx_seq_one_letter_code
_entity_poly.pdbx_strand_id
1 'polypeptide(L)'
;MKKIAISLLIVLFAIFAFFYIRLNQLKSSIVEHLVQYDIQVNDFSLSLLPQPTVNLSEVKYHQLSAENLEAKFALFPLFSGQPILEEIQITHFKLSEQALNHVNIHGRFTDFSLKNIFNQNIAFKGESAITIELDKPIYGTNTKYQFTFSKGNINLNHQGKNLIQFVNSRLN
;
A
#
# COMPACT_ATOMS: atom_id res chain seq x y z
N MET A 1 16.96 22.70 -36.50
CA MET A 1 15.88 21.78 -36.08
C MET A 1 16.37 20.37 -35.78
N LYS A 2 17.15 19.67 -36.66
CA LYS A 2 17.65 18.30 -36.39
C LYS A 2 18.48 18.16 -35.11
N LYS A 3 19.36 19.10 -34.77
CA LYS A 3 20.20 19.05 -33.55
C LYS A 3 19.36 19.14 -32.26
N ILE A 4 18.31 19.96 -32.26
CA ILE A 4 17.40 20.10 -31.10
C ILE A 4 16.60 18.82 -30.91
N ALA A 5 16.13 18.20 -31.99
CA ALA A 5 15.40 16.94 -31.92
C ALA A 5 16.27 15.79 -31.38
N ILE A 6 17.54 15.72 -31.81
CA ILE A 6 18.50 14.71 -31.31
C ILE A 6 18.79 14.95 -29.81
N SER A 7 19.00 16.19 -29.38
CA SER A 7 19.24 16.52 -27.98
C SER A 7 18.03 16.16 -27.11
N LEU A 8 16.81 16.45 -27.59
CA LEU A 8 15.58 16.09 -26.88
C LEU A 8 15.43 14.57 -26.76
N LEU A 9 15.77 13.82 -27.81
CA LEU A 9 15.70 12.36 -27.82
C LEU A 9 16.70 11.74 -26.82
N ILE A 10 17.91 12.30 -26.73
CA ILE A 10 18.93 11.85 -25.76
C ILE A 10 18.46 12.11 -24.33
N VAL A 11 17.90 13.29 -24.06
CA VAL A 11 17.35 13.63 -22.73
C VAL A 11 16.21 12.69 -22.38
N LEU A 12 15.30 12.42 -23.31
CA LEU A 12 14.18 11.49 -23.10
C LEU A 12 14.69 10.08 -22.78
N PHE A 13 15.69 9.60 -23.55
CA PHE A 13 16.29 8.29 -23.33
C PHE A 13 17.00 8.20 -21.95
N ALA A 14 17.71 9.26 -21.54
CA ALA A 14 18.36 9.34 -20.23
C ALA A 14 17.32 9.29 -19.10
N ILE A 15 16.19 9.98 -19.26
CA ILE A 15 15.08 9.93 -18.32
C ILE A 15 14.53 8.50 -18.24
N PHE A 16 14.25 7.85 -19.37
CA PHE A 16 13.76 6.46 -19.37
C PHE A 16 14.75 5.48 -18.75
N ALA A 17 16.04 5.60 -19.04
CA ALA A 17 17.09 4.77 -18.44
C ALA A 17 17.16 4.96 -16.92
N PHE A 18 17.07 6.21 -16.45
CA PHE A 18 17.02 6.53 -15.01
C PHE A 18 15.82 5.87 -14.33
N PHE A 19 14.63 5.99 -14.93
CA PHE A 19 13.42 5.35 -14.41
C PHE A 19 13.56 3.84 -14.35
N TYR A 20 14.09 3.22 -15.39
CA TYR A 20 14.30 1.77 -15.47
C TYR A 20 15.26 1.26 -14.38
N ILE A 21 16.37 1.96 -14.16
CA ILE A 21 17.33 1.62 -13.11
C ILE A 21 16.69 1.72 -11.72
N ARG A 22 15.94 2.79 -11.46
CA ARG A 22 15.24 2.97 -10.18
C ARG A 22 14.18 1.91 -9.93
N LEU A 23 13.44 1.50 -10.95
CA LEU A 23 12.49 0.41 -10.87
C LEU A 23 13.13 -0.91 -10.46
N ASN A 24 14.24 -1.27 -11.12
CA ASN A 24 14.95 -2.49 -10.79
C ASN A 24 15.51 -2.46 -9.36
N GLN A 25 16.03 -1.33 -8.90
CA GLN A 25 16.46 -1.17 -7.51
C GLN A 25 15.30 -1.35 -6.53
N LEU A 26 14.13 -0.75 -6.81
CA LEU A 26 12.94 -0.90 -5.97
C LEU A 26 12.45 -2.35 -5.96
N LYS A 27 12.41 -3.01 -7.12
CA LYS A 27 12.04 -4.42 -7.24
C LYS A 27 12.95 -5.30 -6.38
N SER A 28 14.25 -5.15 -6.51
CA SER A 28 15.23 -5.91 -5.73
C SER A 28 15.07 -5.69 -4.23
N SER A 29 14.88 -4.43 -3.81
CA SER A 29 14.68 -4.09 -2.40
C SER A 29 13.39 -4.70 -1.84
N ILE A 30 12.29 -4.68 -2.59
CA ILE A 30 11.03 -5.30 -2.15
C ILE A 30 11.20 -6.82 -2.02
N VAL A 31 11.78 -7.48 -3.01
CA VAL A 31 12.01 -8.94 -2.98
C VAL A 31 12.90 -9.32 -1.81
N GLU A 32 13.98 -8.57 -1.57
CA GLU A 32 14.88 -8.80 -0.43
C GLU A 32 14.13 -8.71 0.91
N HIS A 33 13.28 -7.70 1.09
CA HIS A 33 12.46 -7.59 2.30
C HIS A 33 11.42 -8.70 2.41
N LEU A 34 10.76 -9.12 1.33
CA LEU A 34 9.83 -10.24 1.35
C LEU A 34 10.52 -11.52 1.85
N VAL A 35 11.71 -11.80 1.33
CA VAL A 35 12.52 -12.96 1.76
C VAL A 35 12.97 -12.81 3.22
N GLN A 36 13.42 -11.63 3.62
CA GLN A 36 13.87 -11.36 5.00
C GLN A 36 12.77 -11.60 6.03
N TYR A 37 11.52 -11.30 5.69
CA TYR A 37 10.37 -11.48 6.58
C TYR A 37 9.62 -12.81 6.35
N ASP A 38 10.19 -13.75 5.58
CA ASP A 38 9.57 -15.04 5.25
C ASP A 38 8.16 -14.90 4.62
N ILE A 39 7.99 -13.86 3.79
CA ILE A 39 6.76 -13.63 3.04
C ILE A 39 6.87 -14.36 1.70
N GLN A 40 6.02 -15.34 1.50
CA GLN A 40 5.93 -16.10 0.25
C GLN A 40 4.95 -15.41 -0.70
N VAL A 41 5.34 -15.28 -1.96
CA VAL A 41 4.54 -14.66 -3.02
C VAL A 41 4.69 -15.50 -4.28
N ASN A 42 3.56 -15.83 -4.93
CA ASN A 42 3.58 -16.61 -6.16
C ASN A 42 3.98 -15.75 -7.37
N ASP A 43 3.43 -14.54 -7.48
CA ASP A 43 3.76 -13.62 -8.56
C ASP A 43 3.97 -12.20 -8.03
N PHE A 44 4.92 -11.50 -8.64
CA PHE A 44 5.29 -10.13 -8.31
C PHE A 44 5.34 -9.31 -9.60
N SER A 45 4.55 -8.25 -9.66
CA SER A 45 4.61 -7.29 -10.76
C SER A 45 4.75 -5.86 -10.25
N LEU A 46 5.44 -5.05 -11.04
CA LEU A 46 5.68 -3.64 -10.77
C LEU A 46 5.38 -2.85 -12.04
N SER A 47 4.48 -1.88 -11.97
CA SER A 47 4.18 -0.94 -13.03
C SER A 47 4.47 0.49 -12.58
N LEU A 48 4.78 1.40 -13.54
CA LEU A 48 4.99 2.83 -13.25
C LEU A 48 3.83 3.71 -13.67
N LEU A 49 3.13 3.31 -14.74
CA LEU A 49 2.10 4.12 -15.35
C LEU A 49 0.74 3.43 -15.26
N PRO A 50 -0.33 4.17 -15.00
CA PRO A 50 -0.37 5.63 -14.78
C PRO A 50 0.17 6.06 -13.41
N GLN A 51 0.33 5.15 -12.46
CA GLN A 51 0.84 5.37 -11.11
C GLN A 51 1.73 4.20 -10.71
N PRO A 52 2.85 4.44 -9.98
CA PRO A 52 3.67 3.36 -9.48
C PRO A 52 2.87 2.39 -8.63
N THR A 53 2.77 1.16 -9.09
CA THR A 53 1.94 0.12 -8.47
C THR A 53 2.73 -1.18 -8.33
N VAL A 54 2.70 -1.75 -7.14
CA VAL A 54 3.22 -3.08 -6.82
C VAL A 54 2.04 -4.01 -6.65
N ASN A 55 2.03 -5.12 -7.37
CA ASN A 55 1.05 -6.19 -7.21
C ASN A 55 1.76 -7.47 -6.78
N LEU A 56 1.23 -8.09 -5.74
CA LEU A 56 1.66 -9.39 -5.21
C LEU A 56 0.46 -10.33 -5.25
N SER A 57 0.63 -11.51 -5.83
CA SER A 57 -0.42 -12.52 -5.90
C SER A 57 -0.08 -13.71 -4.99
N GLU A 58 -1.12 -14.28 -4.38
CA GLU A 58 -1.01 -15.43 -3.47
C GLU A 58 0.01 -15.20 -2.35
N VAL A 59 -0.14 -14.09 -1.64
CA VAL A 59 0.73 -13.69 -0.54
C VAL A 59 0.45 -14.59 0.67
N LYS A 60 1.50 -15.16 1.26
CA LYS A 60 1.42 -15.96 2.49
C LYS A 60 2.47 -15.50 3.50
N TYR A 61 2.04 -15.35 4.73
CA TYR A 61 2.90 -15.03 5.86
C TYR A 61 2.40 -15.77 7.11
N HIS A 62 3.11 -16.80 7.53
CA HIS A 62 2.67 -17.71 8.60
C HIS A 62 1.26 -18.30 8.32
N GLN A 63 0.28 -17.91 9.15
CA GLN A 63 -1.12 -18.35 9.01
C GLN A 63 -1.96 -17.34 8.19
N LEU A 64 -1.40 -16.20 7.86
CA LEU A 64 -2.07 -15.16 7.08
C LEU A 64 -1.92 -15.45 5.60
N SER A 65 -2.97 -15.24 4.83
CA SER A 65 -2.90 -15.32 3.37
C SER A 65 -3.78 -14.25 2.72
N ALA A 66 -3.39 -13.83 1.52
CA ALA A 66 -4.18 -12.95 0.68
C ALA A 66 -4.08 -13.42 -0.77
N GLU A 67 -5.17 -13.33 -1.52
CA GLU A 67 -5.16 -13.65 -2.94
C GLU A 67 -4.39 -12.60 -3.74
N ASN A 68 -4.63 -11.33 -3.44
CA ASN A 68 -3.93 -10.23 -4.09
C ASN A 68 -3.66 -9.09 -3.11
N LEU A 69 -2.48 -8.48 -3.23
CA LEU A 69 -2.10 -7.25 -2.57
C LEU A 69 -1.62 -6.26 -3.62
N GLU A 70 -2.32 -5.15 -3.74
CA GLU A 70 -1.96 -4.03 -4.60
C GLU A 70 -1.55 -2.84 -3.73
N ALA A 71 -0.39 -2.25 -4.01
CA ALA A 71 0.10 -1.06 -3.32
C ALA A 71 0.48 0.02 -4.33
N LYS A 72 -0.11 1.22 -4.20
CA LYS A 72 0.14 2.37 -5.06
C LYS A 72 0.97 3.41 -4.33
N PHE A 73 1.93 3.98 -5.03
CA PHE A 73 2.90 4.92 -4.49
C PHE A 73 2.84 6.27 -5.19
N ALA A 74 3.21 7.31 -4.46
CA ALA A 74 3.43 8.62 -5.05
C ALA A 74 4.63 8.60 -6.00
N LEU A 75 4.45 9.12 -7.22
CA LEU A 75 5.45 9.04 -8.29
C LEU A 75 6.72 9.82 -7.93
N PHE A 76 6.60 11.10 -7.58
CA PHE A 76 7.76 11.97 -7.34
C PHE A 76 8.60 11.56 -6.12
N PRO A 77 8.03 11.26 -4.94
CA PRO A 77 8.79 10.78 -3.79
C PRO A 77 9.54 9.47 -4.05
N LEU A 78 9.00 8.61 -4.92
CA LEU A 78 9.65 7.36 -5.31
C LEU A 78 11.03 7.63 -5.93
N PHE A 79 11.17 8.68 -6.75
CA PHE A 79 12.45 9.04 -7.39
C PHE A 79 13.45 9.65 -6.42
N SER A 80 13.00 10.29 -5.36
CA SER A 80 13.87 10.81 -4.31
C SER A 80 14.34 9.72 -3.31
N GLY A 81 13.93 8.45 -3.53
CA GLY A 81 14.24 7.34 -2.63
C GLY A 81 13.43 7.34 -1.33
N GLN A 82 12.31 8.05 -1.32
CA GLN A 82 11.37 8.09 -0.20
C GLN A 82 10.00 7.57 -0.67
N PRO A 83 9.78 6.24 -0.73
CA PRO A 83 8.52 5.70 -1.17
C PRO A 83 7.40 6.08 -0.21
N ILE A 84 6.44 6.86 -0.71
CA ILE A 84 5.22 7.25 0.00
C ILE A 84 4.09 6.37 -0.54
N LEU A 85 3.48 5.60 0.34
CA LEU A 85 2.30 4.79 0.04
C LEU A 85 1.08 5.68 0.03
N GLU A 86 0.29 5.63 -1.04
CA GLU A 86 -0.97 6.37 -1.18
C GLU A 86 -2.18 5.47 -1.03
N GLU A 87 -2.09 4.24 -1.52
CA GLU A 87 -3.21 3.30 -1.47
C GLU A 87 -2.69 1.87 -1.29
N ILE A 88 -3.40 1.08 -0.50
CA ILE A 88 -3.23 -0.37 -0.41
C ILE A 88 -4.57 -1.05 -0.55
N GLN A 89 -4.62 -2.09 -1.35
CA GLN A 89 -5.78 -2.96 -1.49
C GLN A 89 -5.35 -4.40 -1.28
N ILE A 90 -6.03 -5.09 -0.37
CA ILE A 90 -5.81 -6.52 -0.09
C ILE A 90 -7.14 -7.22 -0.31
N THR A 91 -7.16 -8.21 -1.21
CA THR A 91 -8.36 -8.98 -1.53
C THR A 91 -8.25 -10.39 -1.00
N HIS A 92 -9.39 -10.93 -0.57
CA HIS A 92 -9.53 -12.29 -0.02
C HIS A 92 -8.51 -12.59 1.09
N PHE A 93 -8.30 -11.63 1.99
CA PHE A 93 -7.41 -11.81 3.14
C PHE A 93 -8.02 -12.78 4.15
N LYS A 94 -7.22 -13.74 4.60
CA LYS A 94 -7.56 -14.72 5.63
C LYS A 94 -6.61 -14.60 6.81
N LEU A 95 -7.16 -14.61 8.01
CA LEU A 95 -6.40 -14.63 9.26
C LEU A 95 -5.89 -16.04 9.64
N SER A 96 -6.47 -17.08 9.06
CA SER A 96 -6.03 -18.45 9.20
C SER A 96 -6.55 -19.29 8.02
N GLU A 97 -5.92 -20.42 7.73
CA GLU A 97 -6.39 -21.34 6.68
C GLU A 97 -7.81 -21.88 6.93
N GLN A 98 -8.23 -21.91 8.19
CA GLN A 98 -9.57 -22.38 8.60
C GLN A 98 -10.64 -21.27 8.60
N ALA A 99 -10.25 -20.01 8.27
CA ALA A 99 -11.19 -18.90 8.25
C ALA A 99 -12.26 -19.13 7.17
N LEU A 100 -13.52 -19.16 7.58
CA LEU A 100 -14.68 -19.34 6.68
C LEU A 100 -14.98 -18.08 5.85
N ASN A 101 -14.56 -16.92 6.31
CA ASN A 101 -14.77 -15.64 5.66
C ASN A 101 -13.46 -15.03 5.19
N HIS A 102 -13.50 -14.46 3.99
CA HIS A 102 -12.45 -13.59 3.48
C HIS A 102 -12.76 -12.14 3.84
N VAL A 103 -11.71 -11.36 3.94
CA VAL A 103 -11.78 -9.94 4.27
C VAL A 103 -11.11 -9.15 3.15
N ASN A 104 -11.77 -8.12 2.66
CA ASN A 104 -11.17 -7.15 1.74
C ASN A 104 -10.78 -5.92 2.54
N ILE A 105 -9.55 -5.48 2.37
CA ILE A 105 -8.99 -4.32 3.05
C ILE A 105 -8.59 -3.29 2.00
N HIS A 106 -9.05 -2.06 2.17
CA HIS A 106 -8.70 -0.94 1.31
C HIS A 106 -8.25 0.23 2.18
N GLY A 107 -6.99 0.62 2.04
CA GLY A 107 -6.38 1.73 2.77
C GLY A 107 -5.99 2.88 1.84
N ARG A 108 -6.31 4.13 2.23
CA ARG A 108 -5.81 5.35 1.59
C ARG A 108 -5.04 6.15 2.61
N PHE A 109 -3.92 6.70 2.17
CA PHE A 109 -2.97 7.38 3.04
C PHE A 109 -2.52 8.70 2.43
N THR A 110 -2.27 9.70 3.28
CA THR A 110 -1.53 10.90 2.93
C THR A 110 -0.22 10.92 3.71
N ASP A 111 0.90 11.17 3.04
CA ASP A 111 2.24 11.25 3.62
C ASP A 111 2.71 10.01 4.41
N PHE A 112 2.27 8.83 3.99
CA PHE A 112 2.64 7.57 4.62
C PHE A 112 3.95 7.01 4.02
N SER A 113 5.07 7.29 4.68
CA SER A 113 6.38 6.81 4.25
C SER A 113 6.65 5.38 4.72
N LEU A 114 6.93 4.47 3.78
CA LEU A 114 7.31 3.08 4.10
C LEU A 114 8.60 3.01 4.93
N LYS A 115 9.50 3.98 4.78
CA LYS A 115 10.72 4.05 5.59
C LYS A 115 10.44 4.11 7.09
N ASN A 116 9.33 4.73 7.48
CA ASN A 116 8.91 4.81 8.88
C ASN A 116 8.43 3.46 9.42
N ILE A 117 7.82 2.62 8.56
CA ILE A 117 7.41 1.26 8.96
C ILE A 117 8.62 0.40 9.25
N PHE A 118 9.59 0.37 8.35
CA PHE A 118 10.80 -0.45 8.49
C PHE A 118 11.67 -0.02 9.68
N ASN A 119 11.63 1.26 10.04
CA ASN A 119 12.34 1.79 11.20
C ASN A 119 11.54 1.69 12.52
N GLN A 120 10.40 0.97 12.53
CA GLN A 120 9.48 0.83 13.67
C GLN A 120 8.94 2.17 14.22
N ASN A 121 9.07 3.24 13.47
CA ASN A 121 8.60 4.57 13.85
C ASN A 121 7.33 4.88 13.05
N ILE A 122 6.21 4.29 13.48
CA ILE A 122 4.90 4.48 12.84
C ILE A 122 4.33 5.83 13.32
N ALA A 123 4.93 6.92 12.87
CA ALA A 123 4.35 8.25 13.05
C ALA A 123 3.49 8.57 11.83
N PHE A 124 2.19 8.39 11.95
CA PHE A 124 1.23 8.89 10.96
C PHE A 124 1.17 10.41 11.08
N LYS A 125 1.76 11.12 10.12
CA LYS A 125 1.66 12.59 10.05
C LYS A 125 0.45 13.06 9.26
N GLY A 126 -0.12 12.19 8.44
CA GLY A 126 -1.21 12.52 7.53
C GLY A 126 -2.57 11.96 7.96
N GLU A 127 -3.52 12.10 7.06
CA GLU A 127 -4.83 11.47 7.19
C GLU A 127 -4.78 10.08 6.54
N SER A 128 -5.44 9.11 7.14
CA SER A 128 -5.57 7.78 6.56
C SER A 128 -6.97 7.23 6.81
N ALA A 129 -7.49 6.53 5.82
CA ALA A 129 -8.75 5.84 5.90
C ALA A 129 -8.54 4.37 5.51
N ILE A 130 -8.90 3.45 6.40
CA ILE A 130 -8.84 2.01 6.15
C ILE A 130 -10.26 1.48 6.19
N THR A 131 -10.68 0.87 5.11
CA THR A 131 -11.97 0.18 5.00
C THR A 131 -11.73 -1.32 5.06
N ILE A 132 -12.47 -2.01 5.91
CA ILE A 132 -12.47 -3.47 6.03
C ILE A 132 -13.87 -3.94 5.69
N GLU A 133 -13.99 -4.84 4.71
CA GLU A 133 -15.24 -5.39 4.24
C GLU A 133 -15.16 -6.92 4.23
N LEU A 134 -16.16 -7.58 4.81
CA LEU A 134 -16.29 -9.04 4.76
C LEU A 134 -16.95 -9.46 3.45
N ASP A 135 -16.42 -10.47 2.77
CA ASP A 135 -16.96 -11.00 1.51
C ASP A 135 -18.36 -11.57 1.68
N LYS A 136 -18.62 -12.17 2.84
CA LYS A 136 -19.93 -12.76 3.14
C LYS A 136 -20.59 -11.98 4.26
N PRO A 137 -21.88 -11.63 4.11
CA PRO A 137 -22.61 -10.96 5.17
C PRO A 137 -22.75 -11.89 6.38
N ILE A 138 -22.55 -11.34 7.57
CA ILE A 138 -22.84 -12.04 8.82
C ILE A 138 -24.31 -11.75 9.16
N TYR A 139 -25.10 -12.79 9.33
CA TYR A 139 -26.56 -12.67 9.60
C TYR A 139 -27.34 -11.81 8.57
N GLY A 140 -26.95 -11.89 7.28
CA GLY A 140 -27.64 -11.21 6.20
C GLY A 140 -27.34 -9.70 6.07
N THR A 141 -26.42 -9.17 6.86
CA THR A 141 -26.01 -7.75 6.79
C THR A 141 -24.60 -7.65 6.20
N ASN A 142 -24.43 -6.77 5.20
CA ASN A 142 -23.11 -6.40 4.71
C ASN A 142 -22.32 -5.74 5.83
N THR A 143 -21.16 -6.30 6.14
CA THR A 143 -20.32 -5.82 7.24
C THR A 143 -19.15 -5.04 6.67
N LYS A 144 -19.30 -3.71 6.67
CA LYS A 144 -18.28 -2.78 6.24
C LYS A 144 -17.89 -1.89 7.41
N TYR A 145 -16.61 -1.95 7.77
CA TYR A 145 -16.02 -1.11 8.82
C TYR A 145 -15.06 -0.12 8.18
N GLN A 146 -15.12 1.12 8.60
CA GLN A 146 -14.21 2.17 8.18
C GLN A 146 -13.49 2.75 9.38
N PHE A 147 -12.17 2.66 9.37
CA PHE A 147 -11.27 3.28 10.32
C PHE A 147 -10.69 4.54 9.68
N THR A 148 -10.82 5.67 10.35
CA THR A 148 -10.17 6.91 9.93
C THR A 148 -9.19 7.38 10.98
N PHE A 149 -7.99 7.76 10.53
CA PHE A 149 -6.93 8.29 11.36
C PHE A 149 -6.64 9.72 10.87
N SER A 150 -6.82 10.69 11.74
CA SER A 150 -6.54 12.09 11.41
C SER A 150 -6.04 12.81 12.66
N LYS A 151 -4.90 13.46 12.57
CA LYS A 151 -4.31 14.29 13.64
C LYS A 151 -4.32 13.60 15.02
N GLY A 152 -3.92 12.32 15.07
CA GLY A 152 -3.89 11.55 16.32
C GLY A 152 -5.23 11.00 16.79
N ASN A 153 -6.32 11.25 16.06
CA ASN A 153 -7.64 10.70 16.38
C ASN A 153 -7.91 9.44 15.57
N ILE A 154 -8.55 8.47 16.20
CA ILE A 154 -8.99 7.22 15.56
C ILE A 154 -10.51 7.17 15.66
N ASN A 155 -11.19 7.09 14.52
CA ASN A 155 -12.62 6.92 14.45
C ASN A 155 -12.94 5.58 13.80
N LEU A 156 -13.84 4.82 14.39
CA LEU A 156 -14.40 3.60 13.82
C LEU A 156 -15.86 3.86 13.43
N ASN A 157 -16.13 3.77 12.14
CA ASN A 157 -17.47 3.90 11.58
C ASN A 157 -17.97 2.55 11.06
N HIS A 158 -19.22 2.23 11.32
CA HIS A 158 -19.93 1.10 10.76
C HIS A 158 -21.27 1.56 10.21
N GLN A 159 -21.54 1.31 8.92
CA GLN A 159 -22.76 1.74 8.23
C GLN A 159 -23.09 3.23 8.44
N GLY A 160 -22.08 4.10 8.43
CA GLY A 160 -22.24 5.54 8.62
C GLY A 160 -22.45 5.99 10.07
N LYS A 161 -22.47 5.07 11.05
CA LYS A 161 -22.52 5.40 12.47
C LYS A 161 -21.13 5.34 13.08
N ASN A 162 -20.75 6.38 13.82
CA ASN A 162 -19.51 6.38 14.58
C ASN A 162 -19.70 5.49 15.83
N LEU A 163 -18.98 4.37 15.90
CA LEU A 163 -19.05 3.42 17.01
C LEU A 163 -18.06 3.78 18.13
N ILE A 164 -16.85 4.20 17.75
CA ILE A 164 -15.77 4.46 18.70
C ILE A 164 -14.96 5.65 18.18
N GLN A 165 -14.67 6.59 19.06
CA GLN A 165 -13.76 7.68 18.82
C GLN A 165 -12.67 7.65 19.89
N PHE A 166 -11.43 7.44 19.48
CA PHE A 166 -10.27 7.58 20.35
C PHE A 166 -9.59 8.92 20.05
N VAL A 167 -9.40 9.72 21.07
CA VAL A 167 -8.67 10.99 21.00
C VAL A 167 -7.33 10.79 21.69
N ASN A 168 -6.24 10.91 20.95
CA ASN A 168 -4.91 10.89 21.55
C ASN A 168 -4.55 12.29 22.04
N SER A 169 -4.74 12.53 23.35
CA SER A 169 -4.45 13.81 23.99
C SER A 169 -2.95 14.15 24.11
N ARG A 170 -2.05 13.24 23.69
CA ARG A 170 -0.59 13.43 23.78
C ARG A 170 0.05 14.03 22.52
N LEU A 171 -0.74 14.26 21.45
CA LEU A 171 -0.25 14.80 20.17
C LEU A 171 -0.69 16.25 19.90
N ASN A 172 -1.19 16.96 20.91
CA ASN A 172 -1.45 18.41 20.86
C ASN A 172 -0.28 19.20 21.45
#